data_e240b8502c77f11ca007446bbc90317d
#
_entry.id   e240b8502c77f11ca007446bbc90317d
#
_cell.length_a   1.000
_cell.length_b   1.000
_cell.length_c   1.000
_cell.angle_alpha   90.00
_cell.angle_beta   90.00
_cell.angle_gamma   90.00
#
_symmetry.space_group_name_H-M   'P 1'
#
loop_
_entity.id
_entity.type
_entity.pdbx_description
1 polymer ?
#
loop_
_entity_poly.entity_id
_entity_poly.type
_entity_poly.pdbx_seq_one_letter_code
_entity_poly.pdbx_strand_id
1 'polypeptide(L)'
;NAISSHNEWSDIRYVGGCVRKILNNENYDDIDLATNLNPDQVKECLTINKIEFFETGIKHGTITARIGNQNFEITSLRNDVKTDGRHAEVIFTKDWKEDSIRRDFTINSIYADIDGNLFDPNNGVEDLQNGTVRFIGNSYERIQEDYLRILRYIRFFLLYSKKDHSSEIKKTIKQNISGVSNLSKERLLDELNKIFKSRALF
;
A
#
# COMPACT_ATOMS: atom_id res chain seq x y z
N ASN A 1 18.79 -13.92 -3.80
CA ASN A 1 17.79 -12.88 -3.97
C ASN A 1 18.10 -12.06 -5.23
N ALA A 2 17.34 -12.30 -6.32
CA ALA A 2 17.61 -11.73 -7.64
C ALA A 2 17.70 -10.20 -7.66
N ILE A 3 16.86 -9.50 -6.88
CA ILE A 3 16.83 -8.05 -6.81
C ILE A 3 17.99 -7.51 -5.97
N SER A 4 18.19 -8.01 -4.76
CA SER A 4 19.26 -7.53 -3.86
C SER A 4 20.68 -7.79 -4.38
N SER A 5 20.85 -8.71 -5.35
CA SER A 5 22.15 -9.00 -5.97
C SER A 5 22.45 -8.16 -7.21
N HIS A 6 21.56 -7.24 -7.63
CA HIS A 6 21.79 -6.40 -8.81
C HIS A 6 22.99 -5.47 -8.63
N ASN A 7 23.07 -4.81 -7.47
CA ASN A 7 24.24 -4.03 -7.05
C ASN A 7 24.25 -3.90 -5.51
N GLU A 8 25.30 -3.33 -4.94
CA GLU A 8 25.47 -3.18 -3.47
C GLU A 8 24.40 -2.33 -2.77
N TRP A 9 23.67 -1.49 -3.53
CA TRP A 9 22.62 -0.58 -3.03
C TRP A 9 21.22 -1.09 -3.30
N SER A 10 21.08 -2.22 -3.99
CA SER A 10 19.77 -2.78 -4.34
C SER A 10 19.11 -3.39 -3.12
N ASP A 11 17.87 -2.99 -2.86
CA ASP A 11 17.09 -3.46 -1.72
C ASP A 11 15.66 -3.79 -2.14
N ILE A 12 15.08 -4.81 -1.50
CA ILE A 12 13.70 -5.24 -1.68
C ILE A 12 13.11 -5.60 -0.33
N ARG A 13 11.91 -5.11 -0.06
CA ARG A 13 11.22 -5.31 1.22
C ARG A 13 9.77 -5.70 1.00
N TYR A 14 9.25 -6.50 1.90
CA TYR A 14 7.81 -6.70 2.06
C TYR A 14 7.16 -5.39 2.50
N VAL A 15 5.91 -5.14 2.09
CA VAL A 15 5.24 -3.89 2.43
C VAL A 15 3.72 -4.03 2.52
N GLY A 16 3.08 -3.16 3.28
CA GLY A 16 1.64 -2.99 3.23
C GLY A 16 0.85 -4.12 3.88
N GLY A 17 -0.06 -4.72 3.11
CA GLY A 17 -1.02 -5.69 3.59
C GLY A 17 -0.41 -6.91 4.25
N CYS A 18 0.59 -7.53 3.65
CA CYS A 18 1.25 -8.72 4.17
C CYS A 18 1.98 -8.44 5.48
N VAL A 19 2.75 -7.34 5.57
CA VAL A 19 3.47 -6.96 6.79
C VAL A 19 2.50 -6.69 7.94
N ARG A 20 1.45 -5.87 7.68
CA ARG A 20 0.43 -5.58 8.70
C ARG A 20 -0.24 -6.85 9.21
N LYS A 21 -0.65 -7.77 8.31
CA LYS A 21 -1.32 -9.02 8.67
C LYS A 21 -0.41 -9.91 9.52
N ILE A 22 0.87 -10.04 9.14
CA ILE A 22 1.86 -10.81 9.93
C ILE A 22 2.01 -10.21 11.34
N LEU A 23 2.17 -8.89 11.45
CA LEU A 23 2.30 -8.21 12.74
C LEU A 23 1.05 -8.35 13.62
N ASN A 24 -0.11 -8.53 13.01
CA ASN A 24 -1.39 -8.73 13.72
C ASN A 24 -1.78 -10.23 13.86
N ASN A 25 -0.86 -11.16 13.57
CA ASN A 25 -1.08 -12.61 13.60
C ASN A 25 -2.25 -13.08 12.72
N GLU A 26 -2.45 -12.45 11.57
CA GLU A 26 -3.46 -12.79 10.57
C GLU A 26 -2.85 -13.60 9.41
N ASN A 27 -3.68 -14.42 8.76
CA ASN A 27 -3.29 -15.06 7.51
C ASN A 27 -3.19 -14.01 6.38
N TYR A 28 -2.20 -14.19 5.51
CA TYR A 28 -2.00 -13.34 4.33
C TYR A 28 -2.03 -14.19 3.06
N ASP A 29 -2.61 -13.63 2.01
CA ASP A 29 -2.76 -14.32 0.72
C ASP A 29 -1.82 -13.70 -0.33
N ASP A 30 -1.72 -12.36 -0.34
CA ASP A 30 -0.95 -11.59 -1.30
C ASP A 30 0.35 -11.07 -0.67
N ILE A 31 1.44 -11.16 -1.42
CA ILE A 31 2.76 -10.66 -1.01
C ILE A 31 3.12 -9.47 -1.90
N ASP A 32 3.05 -8.29 -1.32
CA ASP A 32 3.51 -7.05 -1.94
C ASP A 32 4.97 -6.77 -1.57
N LEU A 33 5.78 -6.52 -2.58
CA LEU A 33 7.19 -6.16 -2.44
C LEU A 33 7.42 -4.75 -2.97
N ALA A 34 8.29 -4.01 -2.30
CA ALA A 34 8.78 -2.72 -2.75
C ALA A 34 10.30 -2.80 -2.97
N THR A 35 10.81 -2.07 -3.98
CA THR A 35 12.25 -2.03 -4.27
C THR A 35 12.69 -0.63 -4.68
N ASN A 36 13.92 -0.28 -4.36
CA ASN A 36 14.57 0.97 -4.76
C ASN A 36 15.12 0.93 -6.21
N LEU A 37 14.94 -0.17 -6.92
CA LEU A 37 15.21 -0.27 -8.34
C LEU A 37 14.05 0.31 -9.17
N ASN A 38 14.34 0.94 -10.29
CA ASN A 38 13.31 1.32 -11.25
C ASN A 38 12.76 0.08 -12.01
N PRO A 39 11.61 0.19 -12.72
CA PRO A 39 11.02 -0.96 -13.38
C PRO A 39 11.91 -1.64 -14.42
N ASP A 40 12.76 -0.89 -15.14
CA ASP A 40 13.65 -1.48 -16.15
C ASP A 40 14.75 -2.30 -15.49
N GLN A 41 15.30 -1.82 -14.38
CA GLN A 41 16.27 -2.58 -13.57
C GLN A 41 15.64 -3.84 -12.96
N VAL A 42 14.38 -3.77 -12.50
CA VAL A 42 13.65 -4.95 -12.02
C VAL A 42 13.51 -5.99 -13.14
N LYS A 43 13.10 -5.57 -14.36
CA LYS A 43 13.01 -6.47 -15.53
C LYS A 43 14.35 -7.11 -15.86
N GLU A 44 15.41 -6.33 -15.84
CA GLU A 44 16.78 -6.84 -16.07
C GLU A 44 17.14 -7.93 -15.06
N CYS A 45 16.93 -7.67 -13.76
CA CYS A 45 17.18 -8.65 -12.70
C CYS A 45 16.41 -9.96 -12.89
N LEU A 46 15.12 -9.85 -13.21
CA LEU A 46 14.26 -11.02 -13.41
C LEU A 46 14.69 -11.81 -14.65
N THR A 47 15.05 -11.12 -15.74
CA THR A 47 15.53 -11.74 -16.99
C THR A 47 16.83 -12.50 -16.76
N ILE A 48 17.85 -11.88 -16.13
CA ILE A 48 19.14 -12.51 -15.82
C ILE A 48 18.94 -13.77 -14.96
N ASN A 49 18.01 -13.73 -14.02
CA ASN A 49 17.71 -14.84 -13.11
C ASN A 49 16.68 -15.82 -13.69
N LYS A 50 16.26 -15.68 -14.96
CA LYS A 50 15.27 -16.54 -15.63
C LYS A 50 13.96 -16.67 -14.87
N ILE A 51 13.51 -15.59 -14.25
CA ILE A 51 12.23 -15.52 -13.54
C ILE A 51 11.19 -14.93 -14.51
N GLU A 52 10.08 -15.64 -14.69
CA GLU A 52 8.95 -15.18 -15.51
C GLU A 52 8.33 -13.94 -14.87
N PHE A 53 7.96 -12.94 -15.69
CA PHE A 53 7.29 -11.74 -15.20
C PHE A 53 6.30 -11.15 -16.20
N PHE A 54 5.37 -10.33 -15.68
CA PHE A 54 4.32 -9.65 -16.44
C PHE A 54 4.31 -8.16 -16.09
N GLU A 55 4.13 -7.30 -17.09
CA GLU A 55 4.13 -5.84 -16.97
C GLU A 55 2.71 -5.28 -16.70
N THR A 56 1.87 -5.99 -15.97
CA THR A 56 0.46 -5.65 -15.74
C THR A 56 0.25 -4.30 -15.07
N GLY A 57 1.21 -3.85 -14.26
CA GLY A 57 1.16 -2.59 -13.50
C GLY A 57 2.26 -1.59 -13.86
N ILE A 58 2.92 -1.73 -15.01
CA ILE A 58 4.12 -0.95 -15.37
C ILE A 58 3.93 0.57 -15.31
N LYS A 59 2.75 1.07 -15.68
CA LYS A 59 2.41 2.51 -15.59
C LYS A 59 2.48 3.06 -14.16
N HIS A 60 2.36 2.17 -13.17
CA HIS A 60 2.45 2.49 -11.75
C HIS A 60 3.74 1.95 -11.12
N GLY A 61 4.69 1.50 -11.94
CA GLY A 61 5.97 0.96 -11.47
C GLY A 61 5.87 -0.44 -10.87
N THR A 62 4.79 -1.20 -11.14
CA THR A 62 4.60 -2.55 -10.61
C THR A 62 4.86 -3.59 -11.69
N ILE A 63 5.65 -4.60 -11.36
CA ILE A 63 5.93 -5.79 -12.16
C ILE A 63 5.52 -7.01 -11.35
N THR A 64 4.78 -7.92 -11.97
CA THR A 64 4.39 -9.18 -11.34
C THR A 64 5.39 -10.26 -11.72
N ALA A 65 6.21 -10.72 -10.78
CA ALA A 65 7.10 -11.86 -10.94
C ALA A 65 6.37 -13.15 -10.59
N ARG A 66 6.65 -14.23 -11.33
CA ARG A 66 6.07 -15.56 -11.10
C ARG A 66 7.16 -16.56 -10.74
N ILE A 67 7.00 -17.20 -9.60
CA ILE A 67 7.90 -18.26 -9.14
C ILE A 67 7.06 -19.51 -8.80
N GLY A 68 7.18 -20.54 -9.59
CA GLY A 68 6.30 -21.70 -9.50
C GLY A 68 4.84 -21.30 -9.77
N ASN A 69 3.96 -21.53 -8.82
CA ASN A 69 2.54 -21.18 -8.90
C ASN A 69 2.19 -19.88 -8.14
N GLN A 70 3.19 -19.15 -7.65
CA GLN A 70 2.96 -17.93 -6.88
C GLN A 70 3.35 -16.69 -7.67
N ASN A 71 2.53 -15.66 -7.55
CA ASN A 71 2.79 -14.33 -8.09
C ASN A 71 3.23 -13.39 -6.97
N PHE A 72 4.20 -12.53 -7.28
CA PHE A 72 4.74 -11.53 -6.38
C PHE A 72 4.68 -10.17 -7.06
N GLU A 73 3.97 -9.23 -6.48
CA GLU A 73 3.93 -7.86 -7.00
C GLU A 73 5.12 -7.08 -6.48
N ILE A 74 6.01 -6.68 -7.39
CA ILE A 74 7.21 -5.88 -7.11
C ILE A 74 6.96 -4.47 -7.59
N THR A 75 6.86 -3.52 -6.67
CA THR A 75 6.62 -2.10 -6.99
C THR A 75 7.88 -1.29 -6.73
N SER A 76 8.34 -0.55 -7.73
CA SER A 76 9.42 0.42 -7.57
C SER A 76 8.99 1.56 -6.66
N LEU A 77 9.88 1.98 -5.74
CA LEU A 77 9.63 3.14 -4.88
C LEU A 77 9.34 4.37 -5.74
N ARG A 78 8.34 5.14 -5.35
CA ARG A 78 7.89 6.28 -6.13
C ARG A 78 7.29 7.39 -5.27
N ASN A 79 7.25 8.58 -5.85
CA ASN A 79 6.50 9.73 -5.38
C ASN A 79 5.38 10.04 -6.38
N ASP A 80 4.17 10.27 -5.90
CA ASP A 80 3.01 10.60 -6.74
C ASP A 80 2.93 12.12 -6.85
N VAL A 81 3.29 12.69 -8.02
CA VAL A 81 3.44 14.15 -8.21
C VAL A 81 2.12 14.83 -8.49
N LYS A 82 1.20 14.15 -9.19
CA LYS A 82 -0.18 14.60 -9.43
C LYS A 82 -1.10 13.41 -9.33
N THR A 83 -2.13 13.55 -8.52
CA THR A 83 -3.18 12.54 -8.38
C THR A 83 -4.53 13.16 -8.73
N ASP A 84 -5.25 12.56 -9.66
CA ASP A 84 -6.65 12.85 -9.97
C ASP A 84 -7.59 11.70 -9.54
N GLY A 85 -7.16 10.95 -8.53
CA GLY A 85 -7.88 9.79 -7.99
C GLY A 85 -7.69 8.50 -8.79
N ARG A 86 -7.40 8.55 -10.08
CA ARG A 86 -7.21 7.37 -10.94
C ARG A 86 -5.84 7.32 -11.61
N HIS A 87 -5.28 8.45 -11.92
CA HIS A 87 -4.00 8.57 -12.59
C HIS A 87 -3.05 9.37 -11.70
N ALA A 88 -1.92 8.79 -11.40
CA ALA A 88 -0.81 9.48 -10.77
C ALA A 88 0.33 9.59 -11.80
N GLU A 89 0.82 10.80 -11.99
CA GLU A 89 2.13 10.96 -12.62
C GLU A 89 3.17 10.58 -11.57
N VAL A 90 3.90 9.51 -11.83
CA VAL A 90 4.82 8.93 -10.86
C VAL A 90 6.26 9.30 -11.20
N ILE A 91 7.03 9.68 -10.19
CA ILE A 91 8.49 9.81 -10.26
C ILE A 91 9.09 8.73 -9.38
N PHE A 92 9.95 7.87 -9.95
CA PHE A 92 10.63 6.85 -9.17
C PHE A 92 11.67 7.48 -8.26
N THR A 93 11.74 6.98 -7.04
CA THR A 93 12.68 7.41 -6.01
C THR A 93 13.48 6.21 -5.47
N LYS A 94 14.57 6.49 -4.76
CA LYS A 94 15.29 5.47 -3.99
C LYS A 94 15.05 5.61 -2.48
N ASP A 95 14.30 6.64 -2.08
CA ASP A 95 14.03 6.94 -0.68
C ASP A 95 12.76 6.23 -0.20
N TRP A 96 12.93 5.31 0.73
CA TRP A 96 11.85 4.55 1.38
C TRP A 96 10.87 5.44 2.14
N LYS A 97 11.35 6.56 2.70
CA LYS A 97 10.50 7.51 3.41
C LYS A 97 9.59 8.27 2.46
N GLU A 98 10.10 8.70 1.30
CA GLU A 98 9.27 9.33 0.26
C GLU A 98 8.16 8.39 -0.22
N ASP A 99 8.47 7.10 -0.52
CA ASP A 99 7.45 6.12 -0.91
C ASP A 99 6.42 5.92 0.21
N SER A 100 6.85 5.94 1.47
CA SER A 100 5.95 5.75 2.60
C SER A 100 4.91 6.84 2.74
N ILE A 101 5.28 8.10 2.44
CA ILE A 101 4.41 9.28 2.59
C ILE A 101 3.23 9.25 1.60
N ARG A 102 3.40 8.69 0.40
CA ARG A 102 2.29 8.60 -0.57
C ARG A 102 1.24 7.56 -0.19
N ARG A 103 1.53 6.64 0.73
CA ARG A 103 0.58 5.60 1.16
C ARG A 103 -0.58 6.21 1.95
N ASP A 104 -1.67 5.45 2.10
CA ASP A 104 -2.90 5.96 2.70
C ASP A 104 -2.83 6.04 4.24
N PHE A 105 -2.51 4.92 4.90
CA PHE A 105 -2.53 4.79 6.36
C PHE A 105 -1.18 4.35 6.91
N THR A 106 -0.87 4.77 8.12
CA THR A 106 0.38 4.42 8.81
C THR A 106 0.57 2.91 8.90
N ILE A 107 -0.48 2.16 9.21
CA ILE A 107 -0.48 0.69 9.29
C ILE A 107 -0.22 -0.01 7.94
N ASN A 108 -0.28 0.69 6.82
CA ASN A 108 0.00 0.20 5.47
C ASN A 108 1.36 0.67 4.92
N SER A 109 2.13 1.42 5.71
CA SER A 109 3.44 1.95 5.33
C SER A 109 4.60 1.33 6.11
N ILE A 110 4.39 0.15 6.65
CA ILE A 110 5.39 -0.63 7.35
C ILE A 110 6.08 -1.53 6.33
N TYR A 111 7.41 -1.52 6.32
CA TYR A 111 8.24 -2.37 5.47
C TYR A 111 8.99 -3.36 6.33
N ALA A 112 9.27 -4.53 5.78
CA ALA A 112 10.10 -5.55 6.42
C ALA A 112 11.13 -6.10 5.43
N ASP A 113 12.39 -6.23 5.83
CA ASP A 113 13.39 -6.93 5.04
C ASP A 113 13.22 -8.46 5.15
N ILE A 114 14.10 -9.20 4.48
CA ILE A 114 14.07 -10.68 4.49
C ILE A 114 14.37 -11.28 5.88
N ASP A 115 15.07 -10.55 6.72
CA ASP A 115 15.43 -10.98 8.08
C ASP A 115 14.36 -10.58 9.11
N GLY A 116 13.32 -9.86 8.68
CA GLY A 116 12.22 -9.39 9.52
C GLY A 116 12.49 -8.07 10.24
N ASN A 117 13.58 -7.37 9.90
CA ASN A 117 13.81 -6.03 10.45
C ASN A 117 12.80 -5.06 9.84
N LEU A 118 12.18 -4.24 10.69
CA LEU A 118 11.14 -3.31 10.27
C LEU A 118 11.72 -1.92 9.96
N PHE A 119 11.22 -1.33 8.89
CA PHE A 119 11.35 0.10 8.60
C PHE A 119 9.97 0.74 8.66
N ASP A 120 9.72 1.53 9.68
CA ASP A 120 8.41 2.12 10.00
C ASP A 120 8.51 3.64 10.22
N PRO A 121 8.64 4.43 9.16
CA PRO A 121 8.86 5.87 9.26
C PRO A 121 7.64 6.65 9.76
N ASN A 122 6.45 6.04 9.79
CA ASN A 122 5.19 6.69 10.14
C ASN A 122 4.56 6.17 11.45
N ASN A 123 5.30 5.38 12.24
CA ASN A 123 4.83 4.75 13.48
C ASN A 123 3.59 3.85 13.30
N GLY A 124 3.52 3.13 12.17
CA GLY A 124 2.41 2.24 11.85
C GLY A 124 2.34 1.03 12.76
N VAL A 125 3.46 0.53 13.27
CA VAL A 125 3.51 -0.57 14.26
C VAL A 125 2.82 -0.18 15.55
N GLU A 126 3.15 1.00 16.08
CA GLU A 126 2.51 1.52 17.28
C GLU A 126 1.01 1.76 17.08
N ASP A 127 0.62 2.35 15.95
CA ASP A 127 -0.78 2.55 15.59
C ASP A 127 -1.54 1.22 15.51
N LEU A 128 -0.94 0.19 14.91
CA LEU A 128 -1.54 -1.14 14.79
C LEU A 128 -1.76 -1.79 16.16
N GLN A 129 -0.76 -1.74 17.04
CA GLN A 129 -0.84 -2.28 18.39
C GLN A 129 -1.91 -1.56 19.23
N ASN A 130 -1.99 -0.23 19.11
CA ASN A 130 -2.95 0.61 19.79
C ASN A 130 -4.35 0.59 19.16
N GLY A 131 -4.56 -0.13 18.07
CA GLY A 131 -5.81 -0.15 17.32
C GLY A 131 -6.20 1.25 16.82
N THR A 132 -5.26 1.96 16.25
CA THR A 132 -5.46 3.30 15.67
C THR A 132 -5.34 3.23 14.16
N VAL A 133 -6.33 3.73 13.44
CA VAL A 133 -6.26 3.88 11.98
C VAL A 133 -6.08 5.35 11.65
N ARG A 134 -4.88 5.71 11.21
CA ARG A 134 -4.48 7.10 10.98
C ARG A 134 -3.98 7.30 9.54
N PHE A 135 -4.45 8.37 8.91
CA PHE A 135 -3.89 8.81 7.62
C PHE A 135 -2.44 9.26 7.77
N ILE A 136 -1.65 9.05 6.74
CA ILE A 136 -0.32 9.66 6.64
C ILE A 136 -0.51 11.08 6.09
N GLY A 137 -0.09 12.07 6.87
CA GLY A 137 -0.33 13.48 6.56
C GLY A 137 -1.74 13.97 6.92
N ASN A 138 -2.20 15.02 6.25
CA ASN A 138 -3.48 15.65 6.52
C ASN A 138 -4.65 14.83 5.93
N SER A 139 -5.56 14.38 6.77
CA SER A 139 -6.68 13.52 6.36
C SER A 139 -7.60 14.15 5.31
N TYR A 140 -7.82 15.46 5.38
CA TYR A 140 -8.65 16.19 4.42
C TYR A 140 -8.01 16.19 3.02
N GLU A 141 -6.73 16.54 2.92
CA GLU A 141 -5.97 16.54 1.66
C GLU A 141 -5.92 15.13 1.07
N ARG A 142 -5.62 14.14 1.90
CA ARG A 142 -5.53 12.73 1.47
C ARG A 142 -6.85 12.18 0.93
N ILE A 143 -7.98 12.59 1.48
CA ILE A 143 -9.31 12.22 0.98
C ILE A 143 -9.61 12.95 -0.33
N GLN A 144 -9.21 14.22 -0.48
CA GLN A 144 -9.42 14.96 -1.71
C GLN A 144 -8.60 14.45 -2.89
N GLU A 145 -7.41 13.91 -2.64
CA GLU A 145 -6.62 13.23 -3.68
C GLU A 145 -7.33 11.98 -4.24
N ASP A 146 -8.05 11.24 -3.38
CA ASP A 146 -8.80 10.04 -3.78
C ASP A 146 -9.92 9.74 -2.78
N TYR A 147 -11.16 9.98 -3.18
CA TYR A 147 -12.34 9.75 -2.35
C TYR A 147 -12.57 8.27 -1.97
N LEU A 148 -11.94 7.32 -2.67
CA LEU A 148 -11.96 5.91 -2.27
C LEU A 148 -11.35 5.70 -0.88
N ARG A 149 -10.47 6.58 -0.46
CA ARG A 149 -9.84 6.53 0.88
C ARG A 149 -10.85 6.67 2.02
N ILE A 150 -12.03 7.24 1.78
CA ILE A 150 -13.13 7.25 2.76
C ILE A 150 -13.58 5.81 3.04
N LEU A 151 -13.87 5.04 1.99
CA LEU A 151 -14.31 3.64 2.13
C LEU A 151 -13.19 2.76 2.69
N ARG A 152 -11.96 2.97 2.22
CA ARG A 152 -10.77 2.29 2.75
C ARG A 152 -10.59 2.57 4.25
N TYR A 153 -10.76 3.83 4.69
CA TYR A 153 -10.72 4.19 6.11
C TYR A 153 -11.78 3.43 6.89
N ILE A 154 -13.03 3.41 6.43
CA ILE A 154 -14.13 2.67 7.08
C ILE A 154 -13.76 1.19 7.20
N ARG A 155 -13.26 0.56 6.13
CA ARG A 155 -12.84 -0.85 6.15
C ARG A 155 -11.72 -1.11 7.16
N PHE A 156 -10.66 -0.33 7.14
CA PHE A 156 -9.56 -0.51 8.10
C PHE A 156 -9.97 -0.19 9.53
N PHE A 157 -10.83 0.80 9.72
CA PHE A 157 -11.39 1.10 11.02
C PHE A 157 -12.18 -0.08 11.59
N LEU A 158 -13.06 -0.68 10.81
CA LEU A 158 -13.83 -1.87 11.22
C LEU A 158 -12.93 -3.06 11.55
N LEU A 159 -11.81 -3.23 10.84
CA LEU A 159 -10.90 -4.36 11.01
C LEU A 159 -9.92 -4.19 12.18
N TYR A 160 -9.40 -2.99 12.36
CA TYR A 160 -8.22 -2.77 13.22
C TYR A 160 -8.46 -1.79 14.35
N SER A 161 -9.53 -0.96 14.34
CA SER A 161 -9.69 0.04 15.37
C SER A 161 -10.18 -0.58 16.68
N LYS A 162 -9.55 -0.16 17.78
CA LYS A 162 -9.97 -0.42 19.16
C LYS A 162 -10.54 0.85 19.84
N LYS A 163 -10.73 1.92 19.07
CA LYS A 163 -11.13 3.25 19.55
C LYS A 163 -12.26 3.79 18.69
N ASP A 164 -13.00 4.75 19.24
CA ASP A 164 -13.98 5.50 18.44
C ASP A 164 -13.31 6.42 17.41
N HIS A 165 -14.07 6.76 16.38
CA HIS A 165 -13.65 7.78 15.42
C HIS A 165 -13.38 9.12 16.10
N SER A 166 -12.25 9.77 15.79
CA SER A 166 -12.02 11.14 16.27
C SER A 166 -13.05 12.10 15.67
N SER A 167 -13.34 13.18 16.41
CA SER A 167 -14.25 14.22 15.92
C SER A 167 -13.76 14.88 14.64
N GLU A 168 -12.45 15.00 14.48
CA GLU A 168 -11.79 15.53 13.28
C GLU A 168 -12.07 14.65 12.06
N ILE A 169 -11.82 13.35 12.14
CA ILE A 169 -12.04 12.45 11.00
C ILE A 169 -13.53 12.34 10.64
N LYS A 170 -14.43 12.34 11.65
CA LYS A 170 -15.89 12.38 11.40
C LYS A 170 -16.26 13.62 10.60
N LYS A 171 -15.75 14.78 10.98
CA LYS A 171 -15.99 16.05 10.27
C LYS A 171 -15.44 15.99 8.84
N THR A 172 -14.20 15.54 8.68
CA THR A 172 -13.52 15.42 7.38
C THR A 172 -14.28 14.50 6.42
N ILE A 173 -14.71 13.32 6.88
CA ILE A 173 -15.51 12.40 6.07
C ILE A 173 -16.85 13.05 5.69
N LYS A 174 -17.56 13.65 6.64
CA LYS A 174 -18.85 14.29 6.39
C LYS A 174 -18.75 15.40 5.32
N GLN A 175 -17.66 16.16 5.32
CA GLN A 175 -17.43 17.23 4.34
C GLN A 175 -17.11 16.69 2.93
N ASN A 176 -16.57 15.49 2.83
CA ASN A 176 -16.07 14.93 1.56
C ASN A 176 -16.88 13.73 1.04
N ILE A 177 -17.92 13.29 1.77
CA ILE A 177 -18.66 12.06 1.43
C ILE A 177 -19.32 12.12 0.04
N SER A 178 -19.74 13.31 -0.41
CA SER A 178 -20.31 13.50 -1.74
C SER A 178 -19.33 13.17 -2.86
N GLY A 179 -18.03 13.28 -2.62
CA GLY A 179 -16.99 12.91 -3.59
C GLY A 179 -16.96 11.42 -3.94
N VAL A 180 -17.53 10.56 -3.08
CA VAL A 180 -17.65 9.12 -3.34
C VAL A 180 -18.49 8.83 -4.59
N SER A 181 -19.46 9.71 -4.92
CA SER A 181 -20.27 9.59 -6.15
C SER A 181 -19.45 9.73 -7.44
N ASN A 182 -18.26 10.32 -7.37
CA ASN A 182 -17.36 10.51 -8.52
C ASN A 182 -16.48 9.26 -8.81
N LEU A 183 -16.51 8.26 -7.93
CA LEU A 183 -15.75 7.03 -8.12
C LEU A 183 -16.35 6.18 -9.24
N SER A 184 -15.47 5.47 -9.97
CA SER A 184 -15.96 4.47 -10.91
C SER A 184 -16.71 3.36 -10.17
N LYS A 185 -17.77 2.82 -10.80
CA LYS A 185 -18.58 1.73 -10.22
C LYS A 185 -17.71 0.52 -9.85
N GLU A 186 -16.71 0.21 -10.66
CA GLU A 186 -15.79 -0.90 -10.44
C GLU A 186 -14.99 -0.72 -9.13
N ARG A 187 -14.34 0.44 -8.93
CA ARG A 187 -13.58 0.73 -7.72
C ARG A 187 -14.46 0.73 -6.47
N LEU A 188 -15.67 1.31 -6.60
CA LEU A 188 -16.64 1.36 -5.51
C LEU A 188 -17.08 -0.04 -5.11
N LEU A 189 -17.48 -0.89 -6.07
CA LEU A 189 -17.94 -2.25 -5.81
C LEU A 189 -16.82 -3.15 -5.25
N ASP A 190 -15.60 -3.00 -5.76
CA ASP A 190 -14.44 -3.77 -5.26
C ASP A 190 -14.19 -3.46 -3.78
N GLU A 191 -14.17 -2.17 -3.40
CA GLU A 191 -13.91 -1.80 -2.01
C GLU A 191 -15.09 -2.17 -1.08
N LEU A 192 -16.34 -2.03 -1.54
CA LEU A 192 -17.52 -2.49 -0.80
C LEU A 192 -17.51 -4.01 -0.59
N ASN A 193 -17.14 -4.79 -1.60
CA ASN A 193 -16.98 -6.24 -1.46
C ASN A 193 -15.93 -6.61 -0.41
N LYS A 194 -14.81 -5.87 -0.33
CA LYS A 194 -13.80 -6.04 0.70
C LYS A 194 -14.34 -5.72 2.09
N ILE A 195 -15.18 -4.69 2.22
CA ILE A 195 -15.86 -4.36 3.48
C ILE A 195 -16.81 -5.49 3.91
N PHE A 196 -17.67 -5.97 3.01
CA PHE A 196 -18.63 -7.03 3.31
C PHE A 196 -17.98 -8.40 3.61
N LYS A 197 -16.85 -8.71 2.97
CA LYS A 197 -16.07 -9.91 3.27
C LYS A 197 -15.30 -9.82 4.58
N SER A 198 -15.09 -8.62 5.10
CA SER A 198 -14.45 -8.47 6.39
C SER A 198 -15.41 -8.94 7.49
N ARG A 199 -14.97 -9.88 8.35
CA ARG A 199 -15.79 -10.43 9.46
C ARG A 199 -16.23 -9.38 10.50
N ALA A 200 -15.88 -8.11 10.30
CA ALA A 200 -16.18 -7.01 11.21
C ALA A 200 -17.65 -6.54 11.15
N LEU A 201 -18.47 -7.09 10.24
CA LEU A 201 -19.89 -6.71 10.10
C LEU A 201 -20.87 -7.74 10.71
N PHE A 202 -20.36 -8.87 11.25
CA PHE A 202 -21.21 -9.93 11.83
C PHE A 202 -20.67 -10.43 13.16
#